data_2322415cb2d78d72ec0e00a15e545584
#
_entry.id   2322415cb2d78d72ec0e00a15e545584
#
_cell.length_a   1.000
_cell.length_b   1.000
_cell.length_c   1.000
_cell.angle_alpha   90.00
_cell.angle_beta   90.00
_cell.angle_gamma   90.00
#
_symmetry.space_group_name_H-M   'P 1'
#
loop_
_entity.id
_entity.type
_entity.pdbx_description
1 polymer ?
#
loop_
_entity_poly.entity_id
_entity_poly.type
_entity_poly.pdbx_seq_one_letter_code
_entity_poly.pdbx_strand_id
1 'polypeptide(L)'
;MDYPAPLARLIDELQRLPGVGPKSAQRIAFHLLKGTRADAERLAQSVGELLGSIQVCARCNAFTDREVCETCTDPARTDRVVCVVEEPYNLQTIERTRDFRGRYHVLHGALSPLQGIGPDDLRIGELLQRVRTDGINEVILATNPNVEGEATAVYLSRLLKPLGVKVTRIAMGIPVGSDLEWADEVTMAKALEGRREY
;
A
#
# COMPACT_ATOMS: atom_id res chain seq x y z
N MET A 1 8.72 -27.97 29.07
CA MET A 1 8.40 -27.06 30.18
C MET A 1 7.36 -26.10 29.69
N ASP A 2 6.19 -26.11 30.32
CA ASP A 2 5.13 -25.17 29.95
C ASP A 2 5.38 -23.86 30.69
N TYR A 3 5.28 -22.76 29.96
CA TYR A 3 5.38 -21.43 30.56
C TYR A 3 4.16 -21.16 31.46
N PRO A 4 4.29 -20.28 32.47
CA PRO A 4 3.13 -19.80 33.22
C PRO A 4 2.07 -19.26 32.25
N ALA A 5 0.79 -19.52 32.53
CA ALA A 5 -0.32 -19.25 31.62
C ALA A 5 -0.36 -17.81 31.04
N PRO A 6 -0.04 -16.73 31.77
CA PRO A 6 0.01 -15.39 31.21
C PRO A 6 1.11 -15.22 30.15
N LEU A 7 2.28 -15.84 30.35
CA LEU A 7 3.40 -15.78 29.43
C LEU A 7 3.11 -16.59 28.15
N ALA A 8 2.54 -17.79 28.32
CA ALA A 8 2.14 -18.62 27.19
C ALA A 8 1.12 -17.89 26.30
N ARG A 9 0.08 -17.31 26.88
CA ARG A 9 -0.93 -16.52 26.12
C ARG A 9 -0.29 -15.37 25.34
N LEU A 10 0.62 -14.61 25.92
CA LEU A 10 1.30 -13.54 25.22
C LEU A 10 2.13 -14.07 24.03
N ILE A 11 2.85 -15.17 24.21
CA ILE A 11 3.61 -15.81 23.14
C ILE A 11 2.68 -16.27 22.01
N ASP A 12 1.56 -16.85 22.34
CA ASP A 12 0.57 -17.34 21.36
C ASP A 12 -0.03 -16.17 20.56
N GLU A 13 -0.40 -15.06 21.20
CA GLU A 13 -0.90 -13.89 20.50
C GLU A 13 0.16 -13.25 19.60
N LEU A 14 1.41 -13.16 20.05
CA LEU A 14 2.51 -12.66 19.23
C LEU A 14 2.78 -13.53 17.99
N GLN A 15 2.59 -14.86 18.10
CA GLN A 15 2.76 -15.77 16.96
C GLN A 15 1.70 -15.59 15.87
N ARG A 16 0.56 -14.97 16.17
CA ARG A 16 -0.48 -14.64 15.17
C ARG A 16 -0.09 -13.48 14.27
N LEU A 17 0.95 -12.72 14.66
CA LEU A 17 1.44 -11.61 13.85
C LEU A 17 2.25 -12.13 12.65
N PRO A 18 2.04 -11.59 11.44
CA PRO A 18 2.76 -12.02 10.25
C PRO A 18 4.28 -11.82 10.44
N GLY A 19 5.07 -12.84 10.08
CA GLY A 19 6.53 -12.83 10.24
C GLY A 19 7.05 -13.10 11.64
N VAL A 20 6.17 -13.29 12.65
CA VAL A 20 6.57 -13.61 14.01
C VAL A 20 6.45 -15.10 14.27
N GLY A 21 7.56 -15.82 14.12
CA GLY A 21 7.64 -17.24 14.47
C GLY A 21 7.82 -17.48 15.98
N PRO A 22 7.76 -18.75 16.45
CA PRO A 22 7.83 -19.11 17.87
C PRO A 22 9.04 -18.53 18.61
N LYS A 23 10.23 -18.57 18.00
CA LYS A 23 11.46 -18.03 18.61
C LYS A 23 11.41 -16.50 18.78
N SER A 24 10.85 -15.80 17.78
CA SER A 24 10.69 -14.34 17.82
C SER A 24 9.64 -13.93 18.85
N ALA A 25 8.51 -14.63 18.91
CA ALA A 25 7.46 -14.41 19.90
C ALA A 25 7.99 -14.57 21.34
N GLN A 26 8.75 -15.65 21.60
CA GLN A 26 9.40 -15.85 22.89
C GLN A 26 10.35 -14.70 23.24
N ARG A 27 11.22 -14.29 22.29
CA ARG A 27 12.17 -13.19 22.54
C ARG A 27 11.46 -11.89 22.87
N ILE A 28 10.37 -11.55 22.16
CA ILE A 28 9.56 -10.36 22.43
C ILE A 28 8.93 -10.46 23.83
N ALA A 29 8.27 -11.58 24.14
CA ALA A 29 7.61 -11.78 25.43
C ALA A 29 8.59 -11.67 26.60
N PHE A 30 9.78 -12.27 26.50
CA PHE A 30 10.83 -12.16 27.53
C PHE A 30 11.44 -10.75 27.60
N HIS A 31 11.53 -10.02 26.49
CA HIS A 31 11.95 -8.63 26.50
C HIS A 31 10.97 -7.77 27.31
N LEU A 32 9.67 -7.91 27.05
CA LEU A 32 8.63 -7.20 27.81
C LEU A 32 8.62 -7.56 29.28
N LEU A 33 8.83 -8.84 29.61
CA LEU A 33 8.90 -9.30 31.01
C LEU A 33 10.09 -8.72 31.78
N LYS A 34 11.21 -8.47 31.10
CA LYS A 34 12.42 -7.85 31.68
C LYS A 34 12.37 -6.33 31.69
N GLY A 35 11.48 -5.73 30.93
CA GLY A 35 11.26 -4.29 30.84
C GLY A 35 10.49 -3.74 32.04
N THR A 36 10.19 -2.45 32.01
CA THR A 36 9.33 -1.83 33.01
C THR A 36 7.85 -2.07 32.73
N ARG A 37 7.03 -2.09 33.76
CA ARG A 37 5.58 -2.16 33.62
C ARG A 37 5.04 -1.01 32.77
N ALA A 38 5.60 0.18 32.93
CA ALA A 38 5.22 1.37 32.16
C ALA A 38 5.48 1.20 30.66
N ASP A 39 6.56 0.52 30.25
CA ASP A 39 6.84 0.23 28.84
C ASP A 39 5.82 -0.71 28.22
N ALA A 40 5.45 -1.75 28.98
CA ALA A 40 4.43 -2.71 28.53
C ALA A 40 3.04 -2.06 28.42
N GLU A 41 2.67 -1.21 29.39
CA GLU A 41 1.41 -0.46 29.38
C GLU A 41 1.35 0.53 28.21
N ARG A 42 2.42 1.26 27.91
CA ARG A 42 2.50 2.14 26.74
C ARG A 42 2.28 1.39 25.43
N LEU A 43 2.92 0.23 25.27
CA LEU A 43 2.72 -0.60 24.08
C LEU A 43 1.28 -1.08 23.96
N ALA A 44 0.69 -1.58 25.04
CA ALA A 44 -0.69 -2.03 25.06
C ALA A 44 -1.68 -0.90 24.72
N GLN A 45 -1.44 0.29 25.28
CA GLN A 45 -2.22 1.50 24.99
C GLN A 45 -2.10 1.89 23.51
N SER A 46 -0.88 1.94 22.96
CA SER A 46 -0.64 2.30 21.55
C SER A 46 -1.35 1.34 20.58
N VAL A 47 -1.38 0.03 20.90
CA VAL A 47 -2.11 -0.96 20.10
C VAL A 47 -3.62 -0.71 20.17
N GLY A 48 -4.16 -0.41 21.36
CA GLY A 48 -5.58 -0.11 21.55
C GLY A 48 -6.01 1.18 20.84
N GLU A 49 -5.23 2.23 20.96
CA GLU A 49 -5.50 3.54 20.34
C GLU A 49 -5.47 3.47 18.81
N LEU A 50 -4.58 2.65 18.21
CA LEU A 50 -4.47 2.48 16.77
C LEU A 50 -5.82 2.11 16.15
N LEU A 51 -6.51 1.12 16.72
CA LEU A 51 -7.80 0.63 16.18
C LEU A 51 -8.96 1.62 16.37
N GLY A 52 -8.85 2.51 17.36
CA GLY A 52 -9.88 3.50 17.65
C GLY A 52 -9.70 4.84 16.94
N SER A 53 -8.47 5.16 16.50
CA SER A 53 -8.13 6.48 15.96
C SER A 53 -7.86 6.48 14.46
N ILE A 54 -7.55 5.34 13.85
CA ILE A 54 -7.27 5.26 12.40
C ILE A 54 -8.52 4.87 11.63
N GLN A 55 -8.81 5.64 10.61
CA GLN A 55 -9.91 5.43 9.67
C GLN A 55 -9.41 5.51 8.23
N VAL A 56 -10.28 5.21 7.29
CA VAL A 56 -10.02 5.33 5.85
C VAL A 56 -10.45 6.73 5.40
N CYS A 57 -9.55 7.43 4.71
CA CYS A 57 -9.84 8.75 4.15
C CYS A 57 -11.03 8.68 3.19
N ALA A 58 -12.04 9.50 3.41
CA ALA A 58 -13.26 9.55 2.59
C ALA A 58 -12.99 9.87 1.09
N ARG A 59 -11.82 10.39 0.74
CA ARG A 59 -11.50 10.78 -0.64
C ARG A 59 -10.56 9.80 -1.36
N CYS A 60 -9.50 9.34 -0.70
CA CYS A 60 -8.45 8.55 -1.36
C CYS A 60 -8.28 7.14 -0.81
N ASN A 61 -9.02 6.77 0.20
CA ASN A 61 -8.95 5.48 0.89
C ASN A 61 -7.60 5.18 1.59
N ALA A 62 -6.71 6.18 1.79
CA ALA A 62 -5.53 6.01 2.63
C ALA A 62 -5.90 6.00 4.12
N PHE A 63 -5.06 5.39 4.95
CA PHE A 63 -5.25 5.47 6.40
C PHE A 63 -4.98 6.88 6.92
N THR A 64 -5.81 7.36 7.83
CA THR A 64 -5.76 8.69 8.41
C THR A 64 -6.43 8.74 9.79
N ASP A 65 -6.08 9.71 10.59
CA ASP A 65 -6.74 10.06 11.85
C ASP A 65 -7.88 11.10 11.69
N ARG A 66 -8.14 11.51 10.44
CA ARG A 66 -9.15 12.54 10.07
C ARG A 66 -10.09 12.02 9.01
N GLU A 67 -11.24 12.66 8.83
CA GLU A 67 -12.18 12.32 7.75
C GLU A 67 -11.51 12.37 6.36
N VAL A 68 -10.70 13.41 6.11
CA VAL A 68 -9.92 13.59 4.88
C VAL A 68 -8.46 13.79 5.23
N CYS A 69 -7.58 12.95 4.66
CA CYS A 69 -6.15 12.95 4.98
C CYS A 69 -5.43 14.23 4.52
N GLU A 70 -4.25 14.47 5.10
CA GLU A 70 -3.40 15.65 4.78
C GLU A 70 -3.08 15.74 3.29
N THR A 71 -2.76 14.61 2.63
CA THR A 71 -2.47 14.59 1.20
C THR A 71 -3.66 15.06 0.36
N CYS A 72 -4.89 14.77 0.78
CA CYS A 72 -6.11 15.20 0.08
C CYS A 72 -6.52 16.64 0.38
N THR A 73 -6.07 17.21 1.50
CA THR A 73 -6.37 18.61 1.88
C THR A 73 -5.24 19.57 1.52
N ASP A 74 -4.06 19.10 1.12
CA ASP A 74 -2.92 19.95 0.77
C ASP A 74 -3.21 20.81 -0.48
N PRO A 75 -3.30 22.14 -0.37
CA PRO A 75 -3.60 23.04 -1.49
C PRO A 75 -2.47 23.11 -2.53
N ALA A 76 -1.25 22.66 -2.20
CA ALA A 76 -0.13 22.64 -3.13
C ALA A 76 -0.19 21.47 -4.14
N ARG A 77 -1.17 20.56 -4.00
CA ARG A 77 -1.35 19.40 -4.87
C ARG A 77 -2.46 19.61 -5.89
N THR A 78 -2.22 19.11 -7.08
CA THR A 78 -3.25 19.13 -8.13
C THR A 78 -4.24 17.98 -7.96
N ASP A 79 -5.53 18.28 -8.17
CA ASP A 79 -6.59 17.28 -8.23
C ASP A 79 -6.68 16.60 -9.61
N ARG A 80 -5.94 17.10 -10.62
CA ARG A 80 -6.03 16.62 -12.00
C ARG A 80 -5.26 15.34 -12.27
N VAL A 81 -4.35 14.95 -11.38
CA VAL A 81 -3.52 13.74 -11.50
C VAL A 81 -3.73 12.86 -10.30
N VAL A 82 -4.12 11.61 -10.51
CA VAL A 82 -4.32 10.62 -9.44
C VAL A 82 -3.40 9.44 -9.64
N CYS A 83 -2.63 9.10 -8.60
CA CYS A 83 -1.81 7.90 -8.55
C CYS A 83 -2.56 6.80 -7.79
N VAL A 84 -2.80 5.69 -8.46
CA VAL A 84 -3.53 4.53 -7.92
C VAL A 84 -2.53 3.52 -7.41
N VAL A 85 -2.66 3.15 -6.14
CA VAL A 85 -1.81 2.16 -5.45
C VAL A 85 -2.67 1.05 -4.86
N GLU A 86 -2.08 -0.13 -4.63
CA GLU A 86 -2.79 -1.26 -4.04
C GLU A 86 -3.06 -1.04 -2.56
N GLU A 87 -2.02 -0.69 -1.81
CA GLU A 87 -2.04 -0.64 -0.35
C GLU A 87 -1.67 0.76 0.19
N PRO A 88 -2.19 1.14 1.36
CA PRO A 88 -1.89 2.44 1.96
C PRO A 88 -0.40 2.71 2.17
N TYR A 89 0.41 1.69 2.46
CA TYR A 89 1.86 1.84 2.64
C TYR A 89 2.61 2.13 1.34
N ASN A 90 2.07 1.76 0.16
CA ASN A 90 2.67 2.08 -1.13
C ASN A 90 2.70 3.59 -1.38
N LEU A 91 1.68 4.31 -0.92
CA LEU A 91 1.61 5.76 -0.96
C LEU A 91 2.83 6.39 -0.28
N GLN A 92 3.21 5.89 0.90
CA GLN A 92 4.37 6.39 1.64
C GLN A 92 5.68 6.25 0.85
N THR A 93 5.80 5.19 0.05
CA THR A 93 6.98 4.96 -0.79
C THR A 93 7.10 6.03 -1.88
N ILE A 94 5.99 6.43 -2.49
CA ILE A 94 5.97 7.50 -3.49
C ILE A 94 6.21 8.87 -2.83
N GLU A 95 5.60 9.13 -1.67
CA GLU A 95 5.76 10.39 -0.94
C GLU A 95 7.21 10.65 -0.49
N ARG A 96 7.99 9.63 -0.23
CA ARG A 96 9.43 9.76 0.10
C ARG A 96 10.25 10.40 -1.01
N THR A 97 9.82 10.33 -2.27
CA THR A 97 10.48 10.98 -3.40
C THR A 97 10.34 12.50 -3.34
N ARG A 98 9.26 13.00 -2.73
CA ARG A 98 8.88 14.42 -2.68
C ARG A 98 8.62 15.09 -4.04
N ASP A 99 8.57 14.32 -5.12
CA ASP A 99 8.42 14.81 -6.49
C ASP A 99 6.96 14.77 -6.97
N PHE A 100 6.16 13.83 -6.46
CA PHE A 100 4.78 13.69 -6.87
C PHE A 100 3.87 14.74 -6.21
N ARG A 101 3.17 15.52 -7.03
CA ARG A 101 2.27 16.61 -6.59
C ARG A 101 0.80 16.36 -6.94
N GLY A 102 0.45 15.15 -7.32
CA GLY A 102 -0.93 14.74 -7.52
C GLY A 102 -1.61 14.24 -6.25
N ARG A 103 -2.78 13.63 -6.43
CA ARG A 103 -3.54 12.94 -5.38
C ARG A 103 -3.36 11.43 -5.49
N TYR A 104 -3.84 10.71 -4.52
CA TYR A 104 -3.79 9.25 -4.50
C TYR A 104 -5.17 8.63 -4.51
N HIS A 105 -5.22 7.35 -4.85
CA HIS A 105 -6.33 6.47 -4.61
C HIS A 105 -5.80 5.09 -4.23
N VAL A 106 -6.24 4.58 -3.08
CA VAL A 106 -5.84 3.27 -2.55
C VAL A 106 -6.94 2.26 -2.86
N LEU A 107 -6.56 1.13 -3.45
CA LEU A 107 -7.51 0.07 -3.83
C LEU A 107 -7.83 -0.88 -2.67
N HIS A 108 -6.97 -0.97 -1.66
CA HIS A 108 -6.97 -1.97 -0.59
C HIS A 108 -6.83 -3.41 -1.11
N GLY A 109 -5.93 -3.61 -2.07
CA GLY A 109 -5.57 -4.90 -2.62
C GLY A 109 -5.36 -4.89 -4.12
N ALA A 110 -5.25 -6.08 -4.69
CA ALA A 110 -5.15 -6.34 -6.12
C ALA A 110 -6.11 -7.48 -6.51
N LEU A 111 -6.49 -7.55 -7.79
CA LEU A 111 -7.28 -8.68 -8.31
C LEU A 111 -6.50 -9.98 -8.14
N SER A 112 -7.06 -10.93 -7.41
CA SER A 112 -6.45 -12.25 -7.18
C SER A 112 -7.54 -13.33 -7.16
N PRO A 113 -7.88 -13.91 -8.32
CA PRO A 113 -8.88 -14.99 -8.41
C PRO A 113 -8.52 -16.20 -7.54
N LEU A 114 -7.23 -16.49 -7.37
CA LEU A 114 -6.77 -17.57 -6.52
C LEU A 114 -7.07 -17.36 -5.04
N GLN A 115 -7.13 -16.09 -4.61
CA GLN A 115 -7.48 -15.70 -3.24
C GLN A 115 -8.96 -15.30 -3.12
N GLY A 116 -9.74 -15.39 -4.20
CA GLY A 116 -11.14 -15.00 -4.23
C GLY A 116 -11.36 -13.48 -4.25
N ILE A 117 -10.33 -12.67 -4.52
CA ILE A 117 -10.43 -11.20 -4.56
C ILE A 117 -10.87 -10.76 -5.95
N GLY A 118 -12.09 -10.27 -6.05
CA GLY A 118 -12.69 -9.72 -7.26
C GLY A 118 -12.71 -8.18 -7.30
N PRO A 119 -13.24 -7.60 -8.38
CA PRO A 119 -13.33 -6.14 -8.52
C PRO A 119 -14.17 -5.46 -7.44
N ASP A 120 -15.18 -6.15 -6.92
CA ASP A 120 -16.11 -5.60 -5.92
C ASP A 120 -15.50 -5.58 -4.51
N ASP A 121 -14.43 -6.33 -4.27
CA ASP A 121 -13.67 -6.33 -3.03
C ASP A 121 -12.69 -5.15 -2.95
N LEU A 122 -12.45 -4.49 -4.09
CA LEU A 122 -11.51 -3.38 -4.23
C LEU A 122 -12.24 -2.03 -4.36
N ARG A 123 -11.56 -0.94 -3.98
CA ARG A 123 -12.09 0.43 -4.07
C ARG A 123 -12.10 0.99 -5.50
N ILE A 124 -12.48 0.16 -6.48
CA ILE A 124 -12.51 0.53 -7.91
C ILE A 124 -13.70 1.43 -8.22
N GLY A 125 -14.85 1.16 -7.61
CA GLY A 125 -16.07 1.95 -7.81
C GLY A 125 -15.87 3.43 -7.46
N GLU A 126 -15.24 3.71 -6.32
CA GLU A 126 -14.91 5.07 -5.86
C GLU A 126 -13.92 5.77 -6.80
N LEU A 127 -12.93 5.03 -7.35
CA LEU A 127 -12.02 5.59 -8.36
C LEU A 127 -12.77 6.04 -9.60
N LEU A 128 -13.65 5.21 -10.14
CA LEU A 128 -14.44 5.53 -11.33
C LEU A 128 -15.37 6.72 -11.09
N GLN A 129 -15.98 6.81 -9.91
CA GLN A 129 -16.78 7.95 -9.51
C GLN A 129 -15.94 9.23 -9.48
N ARG A 130 -14.78 9.21 -8.83
CA ARG A 130 -13.86 10.37 -8.78
C ARG A 130 -13.42 10.83 -10.15
N VAL A 131 -13.09 9.91 -11.06
CA VAL A 131 -12.71 10.28 -12.44
C VAL A 131 -13.83 11.02 -13.16
N ARG A 132 -15.09 10.67 -12.89
CA ARG A 132 -16.25 11.34 -13.50
C ARG A 132 -16.57 12.71 -12.89
N THR A 133 -16.28 12.90 -11.60
CA THR A 133 -16.72 14.09 -10.84
C THR A 133 -15.61 15.11 -10.59
N ASP A 134 -14.37 14.69 -10.41
CA ASP A 134 -13.29 15.55 -9.89
C ASP A 134 -12.46 16.22 -11.01
N GLY A 135 -12.80 16.02 -12.28
CA GLY A 135 -12.06 16.63 -13.41
C GLY A 135 -10.63 16.10 -13.55
N ILE A 136 -10.42 14.81 -13.24
CA ILE A 136 -9.13 14.13 -13.33
C ILE A 136 -8.73 14.00 -14.81
N ASN A 137 -7.53 14.44 -15.15
CA ASN A 137 -6.98 14.37 -16.51
C ASN A 137 -6.07 13.16 -16.71
N GLU A 138 -5.41 12.70 -15.65
CA GLU A 138 -4.48 11.57 -15.71
C GLU A 138 -4.64 10.67 -14.49
N VAL A 139 -4.69 9.35 -14.75
CA VAL A 139 -4.61 8.30 -13.74
C VAL A 139 -3.32 7.52 -13.98
N ILE A 140 -2.42 7.56 -12.99
CA ILE A 140 -1.16 6.80 -12.98
C ILE A 140 -1.42 5.50 -12.24
N LEU A 141 -1.29 4.37 -12.91
CA LEU A 141 -1.41 3.04 -12.31
C LEU A 141 -0.06 2.66 -11.67
N ALA A 142 -0.02 2.63 -10.35
CA ALA A 142 1.15 2.30 -9.55
C ALA A 142 0.92 1.02 -8.71
N THR A 143 0.21 0.05 -9.29
CA THR A 143 0.10 -1.31 -8.74
C THR A 143 1.44 -2.03 -8.81
N ASN A 144 1.65 -3.06 -7.99
CA ASN A 144 2.91 -3.80 -7.96
C ASN A 144 3.23 -4.43 -9.33
N PRO A 145 4.52 -4.58 -9.70
CA PRO A 145 4.94 -5.22 -10.95
C PRO A 145 4.96 -6.76 -10.81
N ASN A 146 3.91 -7.34 -10.25
CA ASN A 146 3.66 -8.78 -10.16
C ASN A 146 2.40 -9.15 -10.99
N VAL A 147 2.07 -10.43 -11.04
CA VAL A 147 0.96 -10.95 -11.86
C VAL A 147 -0.37 -10.30 -11.49
N GLU A 148 -0.69 -10.22 -10.21
CA GLU A 148 -1.93 -9.63 -9.70
C GLU A 148 -2.00 -8.12 -9.96
N GLY A 149 -0.89 -7.41 -9.72
CA GLY A 149 -0.83 -5.96 -9.95
C GLY A 149 -0.91 -5.58 -11.43
N GLU A 150 -0.32 -6.38 -12.33
CA GLU A 150 -0.47 -6.20 -13.78
C GLU A 150 -1.90 -6.52 -14.24
N ALA A 151 -2.51 -7.61 -13.77
CA ALA A 151 -3.90 -7.92 -14.05
C ALA A 151 -4.83 -6.78 -13.61
N THR A 152 -4.58 -6.22 -12.42
CA THR A 152 -5.32 -5.08 -11.87
C THR A 152 -5.12 -3.83 -12.74
N ALA A 153 -3.88 -3.53 -13.15
CA ALA A 153 -3.60 -2.38 -14.02
C ALA A 153 -4.31 -2.50 -15.37
N VAL A 154 -4.27 -3.68 -16.00
CA VAL A 154 -4.98 -3.94 -17.27
C VAL A 154 -6.48 -3.77 -17.11
N TYR A 155 -7.06 -4.32 -16.03
CA TYR A 155 -8.48 -4.21 -15.73
C TYR A 155 -8.88 -2.73 -15.55
N LEU A 156 -8.18 -1.97 -14.70
CA LEU A 156 -8.42 -0.55 -14.49
C LEU A 156 -8.29 0.26 -15.77
N SER A 157 -7.26 -0.01 -16.58
CA SER A 157 -7.06 0.66 -17.87
C SER A 157 -8.26 0.50 -18.81
N ARG A 158 -8.87 -0.71 -18.85
CA ARG A 158 -10.07 -0.96 -19.67
C ARG A 158 -11.29 -0.19 -19.19
N LEU A 159 -11.43 0.03 -17.89
CA LEU A 159 -12.54 0.79 -17.30
C LEU A 159 -12.34 2.30 -17.43
N LEU A 160 -11.10 2.78 -17.32
CA LEU A 160 -10.78 4.21 -17.28
C LEU A 160 -10.67 4.84 -18.67
N LYS A 161 -10.12 4.15 -19.67
CA LYS A 161 -9.96 4.66 -21.04
C LYS A 161 -11.28 5.16 -21.67
N PRO A 162 -12.41 4.47 -21.55
CA PRO A 162 -13.69 4.94 -22.09
C PRO A 162 -14.20 6.24 -21.44
N LEU A 163 -13.69 6.60 -20.24
CA LEU A 163 -14.02 7.85 -19.55
C LEU A 163 -13.24 9.06 -20.08
N GLY A 164 -12.36 8.87 -21.06
CA GLY A 164 -11.58 9.95 -21.70
C GLY A 164 -10.41 10.45 -20.87
N VAL A 165 -10.06 9.78 -19.75
CA VAL A 165 -8.92 10.13 -18.92
C VAL A 165 -7.65 9.49 -19.47
N LYS A 166 -6.51 10.20 -19.41
CA LYS A 166 -5.20 9.63 -19.74
C LYS A 166 -4.82 8.60 -18.69
N VAL A 167 -4.52 7.38 -19.12
CA VAL A 167 -4.08 6.29 -18.23
C VAL A 167 -2.62 5.99 -18.51
N THR A 168 -1.79 6.12 -17.48
CA THR A 168 -0.35 5.83 -17.53
C THR A 168 0.02 4.76 -16.52
N ARG A 169 1.19 4.15 -16.69
CA ARG A 169 1.75 3.13 -15.79
C ARG A 169 3.11 3.63 -15.28
N ILE A 170 3.43 3.37 -14.01
CA ILE A 170 4.79 3.62 -13.53
C ILE A 170 5.79 2.82 -14.38
N ALA A 171 6.96 3.40 -14.63
CA ALA A 171 8.02 2.75 -15.41
C ALA A 171 8.51 1.49 -14.69
N MET A 172 8.83 0.48 -15.50
CA MET A 172 9.45 -0.77 -15.06
C MET A 172 10.82 -0.89 -15.71
N GLY A 173 11.76 -1.51 -15.00
CA GLY A 173 13.08 -1.72 -15.53
C GLY A 173 14.14 -1.87 -14.46
N ILE A 174 15.39 -1.68 -14.85
CA ILE A 174 16.56 -1.86 -13.98
C ILE A 174 16.57 -0.77 -12.91
N PRO A 175 16.71 -1.15 -11.61
CA PRO A 175 16.82 -0.19 -10.54
C PRO A 175 18.08 0.69 -10.69
N VAL A 176 17.95 1.97 -10.36
CA VAL A 176 19.08 2.90 -10.36
C VAL A 176 20.13 2.44 -9.34
N GLY A 177 21.39 2.37 -9.79
CA GLY A 177 22.51 1.93 -8.95
C GLY A 177 22.77 0.42 -8.95
N SER A 178 22.02 -0.36 -9.74
CA SER A 178 22.33 -1.78 -9.98
C SER A 178 23.11 -1.95 -11.29
N ASP A 179 23.96 -2.99 -11.34
CA ASP A 179 24.66 -3.38 -12.55
C ASP A 179 23.75 -4.19 -13.48
N LEU A 180 23.94 -4.05 -14.79
CA LEU A 180 23.16 -4.75 -15.83
C LEU A 180 23.26 -6.27 -15.73
N GLU A 181 24.40 -6.79 -15.26
CA GLU A 181 24.65 -8.22 -15.14
C GLU A 181 23.75 -8.93 -14.10
N TRP A 182 23.18 -8.17 -13.16
CA TRP A 182 22.29 -8.72 -12.13
C TRP A 182 20.80 -8.68 -12.51
N ALA A 183 20.47 -8.08 -13.65
CA ALA A 183 19.09 -8.01 -14.10
C ALA A 183 18.66 -9.35 -14.69
N ASP A 184 17.53 -9.89 -14.21
CA ASP A 184 16.89 -11.05 -14.83
C ASP A 184 16.32 -10.72 -16.22
N GLU A 185 16.02 -11.76 -16.99
CA GLU A 185 15.54 -11.63 -18.38
C GLU A 185 14.27 -10.79 -18.51
N VAL A 186 13.33 -10.92 -17.55
CA VAL A 186 12.05 -10.19 -17.56
C VAL A 186 12.29 -8.71 -17.29
N THR A 187 13.10 -8.40 -16.29
CA THR A 187 13.48 -7.03 -15.94
C THR A 187 14.20 -6.35 -17.11
N MET A 188 15.12 -7.06 -17.78
CA MET A 188 15.83 -6.54 -18.94
C MET A 188 14.89 -6.30 -20.13
N ALA A 189 13.97 -7.22 -20.41
CA ALA A 189 12.97 -7.06 -21.47
C ALA A 189 12.10 -5.83 -21.21
N LYS A 190 11.63 -5.62 -19.97
CA LYS A 190 10.83 -4.45 -19.57
C LYS A 190 11.62 -3.15 -19.67
N ALA A 191 12.90 -3.14 -19.33
CA ALA A 191 13.77 -1.99 -19.49
C ALA A 191 13.95 -1.58 -20.97
N LEU A 192 14.13 -2.55 -21.86
CA LEU A 192 14.23 -2.31 -23.31
C LEU A 192 12.89 -1.86 -23.91
N GLU A 193 11.77 -2.44 -23.46
CA GLU A 193 10.42 -2.02 -23.89
C GLU A 193 10.15 -0.56 -23.49
N GLY A 194 10.48 -0.21 -22.24
CA GLY A 194 10.28 1.11 -21.65
C GLY A 194 11.38 2.14 -21.94
N ARG A 195 12.33 1.85 -22.84
CA ARG A 195 13.44 2.77 -23.16
C ARG A 195 12.93 4.12 -23.65
N ARG A 196 13.63 5.18 -23.26
CA ARG A 196 13.32 6.56 -23.64
C ARG A 196 14.34 7.07 -24.64
N GLU A 197 13.91 7.99 -25.49
CA GLU A 197 14.77 8.81 -26.31
C GLU A 197 15.55 9.79 -25.40
N TYR A 198 16.84 10.03 -25.74
CA TYR A 198 17.75 10.84 -24.91
C TYR A 198 17.86 12.25 -25.47
#